data_2748a3cf0076472abbc5b6ad57164b6f
#
_entry.id   2748a3cf0076472abbc5b6ad57164b6f
#
_cell.length_a   1.000
_cell.length_b   1.000
_cell.length_c   1.000
_cell.angle_alpha   90.00
_cell.angle_beta   90.00
_cell.angle_gamma   90.00
#
_symmetry.space_group_name_H-M   'P 1'
#
loop_
_entity.id
_entity.type
_entity.pdbx_description
1 polymer ?
#
loop_
_entity_poly.entity_id
_entity_poly.type
_entity_poly.pdbx_seq_one_letter_code
_entity_poly.pdbx_strand_id
1 'polypeptide(L)'
;MLFRSLEVPQNGRKAIHYEHTFIPQVNTGIPSSLDLDNDGKTNGPGDAFGYGKFPGQYGLVVLSKYRIDSRRTRTFQKFLWKDMPGALLPRQADNQPYYSPEETSRFRLSSKNHCDVVIRLTPTTDFHFLVSHPTPPVFDREEDRNGRRNHDEIRFWNDYISPSRSKYVYDDQGVRGGLTGDSLFVIAGDLNADPH
;
A
#
# COMPACT_ATOMS: atom_id res chain seq x y z
N MET A 1 5.47 21.88 4.01
CA MET A 1 6.06 22.20 5.33
C MET A 1 6.78 21.02 6.00
N LEU A 2 6.62 19.79 5.50
CA LEU A 2 7.15 18.56 6.12
C LEU A 2 8.68 18.38 6.04
N PHE A 3 9.38 19.06 5.17
CA PHE A 3 10.80 18.75 4.87
C PHE A 3 11.79 19.86 5.22
N ARG A 4 11.35 20.92 5.90
CA ARG A 4 12.25 22.01 6.31
C ARG A 4 13.43 21.54 7.17
N SER A 5 13.26 20.48 7.96
CA SER A 5 14.33 19.91 8.78
C SER A 5 15.45 19.27 7.96
N LEU A 6 15.15 18.76 6.75
CA LEU A 6 16.16 18.19 5.85
C LEU A 6 16.93 19.29 5.09
N GLU A 7 16.30 20.43 4.85
CA GLU A 7 16.88 21.59 4.15
C GLU A 7 17.75 22.46 5.05
N VAL A 8 17.90 22.10 6.32
CA VAL A 8 18.74 22.83 7.28
C VAL A 8 19.90 21.94 7.72
N PRO A 9 21.14 22.45 7.74
CA PRO A 9 22.28 21.71 8.28
C PRO A 9 22.05 21.30 9.73
N GLN A 10 22.34 20.05 10.07
CA GLN A 10 22.18 19.52 11.42
C GLN A 10 23.44 18.77 11.86
N ASN A 11 23.86 18.96 13.10
CA ASN A 11 24.99 18.27 13.71
C ASN A 11 26.27 18.29 12.83
N GLY A 12 26.58 19.43 12.21
CA GLY A 12 27.74 19.59 11.32
C GLY A 12 27.63 18.90 9.97
N ARG A 13 26.46 18.31 9.63
CA ARG A 13 26.19 17.72 8.33
C ARG A 13 25.48 18.72 7.41
N LYS A 14 25.80 18.64 6.11
CA LYS A 14 25.13 19.46 5.09
C LYS A 14 23.64 19.12 4.99
N ALA A 15 22.82 20.11 4.67
CA ALA A 15 21.42 19.91 4.33
C ALA A 15 21.26 18.92 3.16
N ILE A 16 20.15 18.18 3.19
CA ILE A 16 19.75 17.30 2.10
C ILE A 16 18.60 17.98 1.36
N HIS A 17 18.77 18.17 0.05
CA HIS A 17 17.72 18.71 -0.81
C HIS A 17 17.18 17.64 -1.73
N TYR A 18 15.85 17.52 -1.80
CA TYR A 18 15.13 16.64 -2.73
C TYR A 18 14.27 17.50 -3.65
N GLU A 19 14.60 17.46 -4.94
CA GLU A 19 13.93 18.27 -5.96
C GLU A 19 12.53 17.73 -6.32
N HIS A 20 12.31 16.44 -6.09
CA HIS A 20 11.09 15.75 -6.49
C HIS A 20 10.43 15.07 -5.31
N THR A 21 9.10 15.22 -5.25
CA THR A 21 8.26 14.65 -4.19
C THR A 21 7.06 13.94 -4.81
N PHE A 22 6.72 12.76 -4.30
CA PHE A 22 5.49 12.06 -4.63
C PHE A 22 4.73 11.73 -3.34
N ILE A 23 3.48 12.16 -3.26
CA ILE A 23 2.58 11.95 -2.12
C ILE A 23 1.31 11.30 -2.68
N PRO A 24 1.13 9.98 -2.57
CA PRO A 24 -0.08 9.33 -3.01
C PRO A 24 -1.24 9.56 -2.04
N GLN A 25 -2.45 9.43 -2.54
CA GLN A 25 -3.59 9.22 -1.67
C GLN A 25 -3.46 7.85 -0.99
N VAL A 26 -3.93 7.74 0.25
CA VAL A 26 -3.88 6.51 1.04
C VAL A 26 -5.27 6.14 1.56
N ASN A 27 -5.46 4.88 1.92
CA ASN A 27 -6.72 4.37 2.42
C ASN A 27 -6.95 4.66 3.91
N THR A 28 -5.90 4.97 4.65
CA THR A 28 -6.02 5.26 6.08
C THR A 28 -6.90 6.47 6.33
N GLY A 29 -7.87 6.29 7.22
CA GLY A 29 -8.83 7.31 7.60
C GLY A 29 -9.86 7.67 6.52
N ILE A 30 -9.91 6.95 5.40
CA ILE A 30 -10.97 7.11 4.39
C ILE A 30 -12.17 6.26 4.79
N PRO A 31 -13.33 6.84 5.14
CA PRO A 31 -14.49 6.09 5.55
C PRO A 31 -14.96 5.12 4.46
N SER A 32 -15.24 3.87 4.84
CA SER A 32 -15.81 2.86 3.94
C SER A 32 -17.33 2.88 3.94
N SER A 33 -17.95 3.36 5.02
CA SER A 33 -19.37 3.22 5.35
C SER A 33 -19.81 1.75 5.54
N LEU A 34 -18.86 0.89 5.95
CA LEU A 34 -19.05 -0.52 6.26
C LEU A 34 -18.60 -0.77 7.70
N ASP A 35 -19.09 -1.81 8.35
CA ASP A 35 -18.67 -2.25 9.68
C ASP A 35 -17.52 -3.25 9.54
N LEU A 36 -16.30 -2.74 9.33
CA LEU A 36 -15.14 -3.57 9.01
C LEU A 36 -14.47 -4.20 10.23
N ASP A 37 -14.81 -3.78 11.44
CA ASP A 37 -14.29 -4.36 12.68
C ASP A 37 -15.36 -5.10 13.49
N ASN A 38 -16.59 -5.21 12.96
CA ASN A 38 -17.75 -5.91 13.53
C ASN A 38 -18.12 -5.41 14.94
N ASP A 39 -18.04 -4.08 15.16
CA ASP A 39 -18.46 -3.44 16.42
C ASP A 39 -19.94 -2.97 16.41
N GLY A 40 -20.62 -3.15 15.28
CA GLY A 40 -22.02 -2.73 15.04
C GLY A 40 -22.16 -1.28 14.59
N LYS A 41 -21.06 -0.60 14.24
CA LYS A 41 -21.05 0.76 13.69
C LYS A 41 -20.38 0.77 12.32
N THR A 42 -20.42 1.92 11.66
CA THR A 42 -19.84 2.09 10.31
C THR A 42 -19.00 3.35 10.16
N ASN A 43 -18.59 3.96 11.28
CA ASN A 43 -17.98 5.29 11.30
C ASN A 43 -16.78 5.42 12.24
N GLY A 44 -16.27 4.31 12.74
CA GLY A 44 -15.06 4.25 13.56
C GLY A 44 -13.77 4.31 12.74
N PRO A 45 -12.61 4.48 13.39
CA PRO A 45 -11.32 4.36 12.71
C PRO A 45 -11.07 2.96 12.14
N GLY A 46 -11.71 1.91 12.71
CA GLY A 46 -11.68 0.53 12.23
C GLY A 46 -12.45 0.33 10.93
N ASP A 47 -13.43 1.20 10.66
CA ASP A 47 -14.32 1.15 9.49
C ASP A 47 -13.76 1.92 8.28
N ALA A 48 -12.62 2.56 8.41
CA ALA A 48 -11.93 3.10 7.27
C ALA A 48 -11.32 1.99 6.41
N PHE A 49 -11.13 2.21 5.11
CA PHE A 49 -10.44 1.25 4.23
C PHE A 49 -9.03 0.87 4.71
N GLY A 50 -8.41 1.70 5.52
CA GLY A 50 -7.24 1.44 6.34
C GLY A 50 -7.38 2.21 7.65
N TYR A 51 -7.05 1.57 8.77
CA TYR A 51 -7.21 2.16 10.08
C TYR A 51 -6.63 3.57 10.18
N GLY A 52 -7.45 4.52 10.62
CA GLY A 52 -7.02 5.91 10.83
C GLY A 52 -8.17 6.80 11.29
N LYS A 53 -7.83 7.79 12.12
CA LYS A 53 -8.79 8.76 12.69
C LYS A 53 -9.10 9.91 11.74
N PHE A 54 -8.27 10.11 10.72
CA PHE A 54 -8.44 11.17 9.71
C PHE A 54 -7.75 10.75 8.40
N PRO A 55 -8.22 11.25 7.24
CA PRO A 55 -7.61 10.93 5.96
C PRO A 55 -6.12 11.29 5.90
N GLY A 56 -5.30 10.33 5.48
CA GLY A 56 -3.86 10.49 5.34
C GLY A 56 -3.03 10.18 6.58
N GLN A 57 -3.64 9.83 7.71
CA GLN A 57 -2.89 9.34 8.88
C GLN A 57 -2.05 8.12 8.47
N TYR A 58 -0.81 8.03 8.93
CA TYR A 58 0.14 6.96 8.55
C TYR A 58 0.44 6.88 7.03
N GLY A 59 0.21 7.98 6.31
CA GLY A 59 0.50 8.07 4.89
C GLY A 59 1.99 7.92 4.58
N LEU A 60 2.29 7.77 3.30
CA LEU A 60 3.67 7.61 2.81
C LEU A 60 4.05 8.76 1.86
N VAL A 61 5.34 8.99 1.74
CA VAL A 61 5.92 9.98 0.83
C VAL A 61 7.21 9.44 0.24
N VAL A 62 7.43 9.73 -1.03
CA VAL A 62 8.71 9.48 -1.70
C VAL A 62 9.40 10.79 -2.02
N LEU A 63 10.64 10.92 -1.58
CA LEU A 63 11.52 12.03 -1.86
C LEU A 63 12.64 11.55 -2.79
N SER A 64 12.90 12.27 -3.87
CA SER A 64 13.92 11.89 -4.84
C SER A 64 14.76 13.08 -5.30
N LYS A 65 16.05 12.85 -5.47
CA LYS A 65 16.96 13.76 -6.20
C LYS A 65 16.81 13.62 -7.71
N TYR A 66 16.26 12.50 -8.16
CA TYR A 66 16.02 12.22 -9.57
C TYR A 66 14.55 12.45 -9.92
N ARG A 67 14.30 12.79 -11.17
CA ARG A 67 12.96 13.08 -11.66
C ARG A 67 12.02 11.89 -11.46
N ILE A 68 10.86 12.14 -10.86
CA ILE A 68 9.75 11.19 -10.78
C ILE A 68 8.88 11.36 -12.03
N ASP A 69 8.66 10.26 -12.75
CA ASP A 69 7.74 10.23 -13.90
C ASP A 69 6.32 9.91 -13.41
N SER A 70 5.57 10.95 -13.07
CA SER A 70 4.20 10.81 -12.55
C SER A 70 3.21 10.20 -13.53
N ARG A 71 3.49 10.25 -14.85
CA ARG A 71 2.60 9.67 -15.87
C ARG A 71 2.73 8.14 -15.94
N ARG A 72 3.88 7.61 -15.55
CA ARG A 72 4.16 6.18 -15.55
C ARG A 72 4.12 5.57 -14.15
N THR A 73 4.07 6.41 -13.13
CA THR A 73 3.86 5.97 -11.73
C THR A 73 2.46 5.37 -11.59
N ARG A 74 2.39 4.19 -10.98
CA ARG A 74 1.15 3.46 -10.76
C ARG A 74 0.81 3.43 -9.27
N THR A 75 -0.47 3.52 -8.95
CA THR A 75 -0.99 3.38 -7.58
C THR A 75 -2.08 2.31 -7.56
N PHE A 76 -2.19 1.60 -6.43
CA PHE A 76 -3.08 0.47 -6.25
C PHE A 76 -3.97 0.65 -5.02
N GLN A 77 -4.35 1.90 -4.73
CA GLN A 77 -5.20 2.24 -3.59
C GLN A 77 -6.55 1.52 -3.61
N LYS A 78 -7.13 1.36 -4.81
CA LYS A 78 -8.48 0.83 -5.02
C LYS A 78 -8.50 -0.66 -5.35
N PHE A 79 -7.34 -1.33 -5.42
CA PHE A 79 -7.28 -2.77 -5.67
C PHE A 79 -8.03 -3.53 -4.60
N LEU A 80 -8.99 -4.37 -5.00
CA LEU A 80 -9.85 -5.11 -4.06
C LEU A 80 -9.16 -6.37 -3.57
N TRP A 81 -9.21 -6.62 -2.26
CA TRP A 81 -8.57 -7.80 -1.67
C TRP A 81 -9.09 -9.11 -2.26
N LYS A 82 -10.40 -9.21 -2.49
CA LYS A 82 -11.04 -10.39 -3.10
C LYS A 82 -10.56 -10.72 -4.51
N ASP A 83 -10.01 -9.76 -5.23
CA ASP A 83 -9.57 -9.95 -6.62
C ASP A 83 -8.17 -10.57 -6.72
N MET A 84 -7.49 -10.74 -5.58
CA MET A 84 -6.23 -11.48 -5.49
C MET A 84 -6.54 -12.99 -5.48
N PRO A 85 -6.02 -13.78 -6.41
CA PRO A 85 -6.22 -15.24 -6.42
C PRO A 85 -5.72 -15.87 -5.12
N GLY A 86 -6.59 -16.64 -4.44
CA GLY A 86 -6.26 -17.25 -3.16
C GLY A 86 -6.05 -16.23 -2.03
N ALA A 87 -6.77 -15.10 -2.06
CA ALA A 87 -6.76 -14.10 -1.00
C ALA A 87 -7.06 -14.73 0.38
N LEU A 88 -6.28 -14.39 1.38
CA LEU A 88 -6.42 -14.90 2.75
C LEU A 88 -7.52 -14.13 3.53
N LEU A 89 -8.70 -13.98 2.93
CA LEU A 89 -9.81 -13.33 3.60
C LEU A 89 -10.09 -13.99 4.96
N PRO A 90 -10.25 -13.21 6.04
CA PRO A 90 -10.38 -13.74 7.39
C PRO A 90 -11.69 -14.50 7.58
N ARG A 91 -11.67 -15.43 8.55
CA ARG A 91 -12.83 -16.23 8.93
C ARG A 91 -13.02 -16.17 10.43
N GLN A 92 -14.25 -16.32 10.85
CA GLN A 92 -14.63 -16.47 12.25
C GLN A 92 -14.24 -17.87 12.78
N ALA A 93 -14.29 -18.06 14.09
CA ALA A 93 -13.94 -19.34 14.72
C ALA A 93 -14.80 -20.53 14.23
N ASP A 94 -16.03 -20.29 13.80
CA ASP A 94 -16.94 -21.28 13.20
C ASP A 94 -16.72 -21.49 11.70
N ASN A 95 -15.62 -20.93 11.17
CA ASN A 95 -15.24 -20.97 9.76
C ASN A 95 -16.15 -20.18 8.79
N GLN A 96 -17.09 -19.38 9.31
CA GLN A 96 -17.84 -18.45 8.48
C GLN A 96 -16.96 -17.29 8.01
N PRO A 97 -17.25 -16.65 6.86
CA PRO A 97 -16.55 -15.43 6.46
C PRO A 97 -16.64 -14.34 7.56
N TYR A 98 -15.53 -13.67 7.84
CA TYR A 98 -15.51 -12.55 8.77
C TYR A 98 -16.22 -11.33 8.18
N TYR A 99 -15.96 -11.06 6.89
CA TYR A 99 -16.59 -9.99 6.13
C TYR A 99 -17.82 -10.50 5.40
N SER A 100 -18.89 -9.72 5.40
CA SER A 100 -20.08 -9.94 4.58
C SER A 100 -19.75 -9.87 3.07
N PRO A 101 -20.65 -10.36 2.20
CA PRO A 101 -20.49 -10.20 0.75
C PRO A 101 -20.38 -8.73 0.31
N GLU A 102 -21.11 -7.81 0.94
CA GLU A 102 -21.03 -6.38 0.64
C GLU A 102 -19.67 -5.82 0.99
N GLU A 103 -19.17 -6.06 2.21
CA GLU A 103 -17.85 -5.63 2.66
C GLU A 103 -16.75 -6.20 1.77
N THR A 104 -16.77 -7.50 1.53
CA THR A 104 -15.80 -8.17 0.65
C THR A 104 -15.80 -7.57 -0.75
N SER A 105 -16.98 -7.16 -1.28
CA SER A 105 -17.08 -6.58 -2.63
C SER A 105 -16.42 -5.21 -2.76
N ARG A 106 -16.18 -4.51 -1.66
CA ARG A 106 -15.68 -3.14 -1.61
C ARG A 106 -14.34 -2.99 -0.87
N PHE A 107 -13.94 -4.00 -0.07
CA PHE A 107 -12.79 -3.88 0.79
C PHE A 107 -11.48 -3.96 -0.01
N ARG A 108 -10.65 -2.92 0.16
CA ARG A 108 -9.39 -2.73 -0.54
C ARG A 108 -8.27 -3.52 0.13
N LEU A 109 -7.36 -4.08 -0.66
CA LEU A 109 -6.20 -4.79 -0.13
C LEU A 109 -5.29 -3.84 0.64
N SER A 110 -4.84 -2.76 0.01
CA SER A 110 -3.88 -1.85 0.62
C SER A 110 -4.47 -1.09 1.79
N SER A 111 -3.86 -1.20 2.96
CA SER A 111 -4.26 -0.37 4.12
C SER A 111 -3.86 1.10 3.96
N LYS A 112 -2.77 1.37 3.27
CA LYS A 112 -2.36 2.73 2.84
C LYS A 112 -2.44 2.82 1.32
N ASN A 113 -1.38 2.44 0.64
CA ASN A 113 -1.32 2.29 -0.80
C ASN A 113 -0.12 1.41 -1.17
N HIS A 114 -0.16 0.76 -2.32
CA HIS A 114 1.00 0.23 -3.02
C HIS A 114 1.27 1.17 -4.19
N CYS A 115 2.52 1.58 -4.36
CA CYS A 115 2.88 2.51 -5.44
C CYS A 115 4.14 2.03 -6.15
N ASP A 116 4.05 1.91 -7.46
CA ASP A 116 5.20 1.76 -8.35
C ASP A 116 5.60 3.15 -8.83
N VAL A 117 6.59 3.74 -8.15
CA VAL A 117 7.05 5.10 -8.43
C VAL A 117 8.20 5.02 -9.42
N VAL A 118 7.96 5.48 -10.65
CA VAL A 118 8.98 5.46 -11.71
C VAL A 118 9.93 6.64 -11.55
N ILE A 119 11.20 6.34 -11.31
CA ILE A 119 12.28 7.32 -11.12
C ILE A 119 13.22 7.26 -12.32
N ARG A 120 13.44 8.39 -12.98
CA ARG A 120 14.34 8.53 -14.14
C ARG A 120 15.77 8.73 -13.68
N LEU A 121 16.59 7.68 -13.73
CA LEU A 121 18.00 7.75 -13.34
C LEU A 121 18.87 8.40 -14.43
N THR A 122 18.61 8.05 -15.71
CA THR A 122 19.26 8.62 -16.88
C THR A 122 18.21 8.88 -17.98
N PRO A 123 18.52 9.52 -19.09
CA PRO A 123 17.58 9.65 -20.21
C PRO A 123 17.00 8.33 -20.73
N THR A 124 17.74 7.22 -20.55
CA THR A 124 17.37 5.88 -21.06
C THR A 124 17.14 4.85 -19.97
N THR A 125 17.31 5.19 -18.68
CA THR A 125 17.21 4.23 -17.58
C THR A 125 16.20 4.69 -16.57
N ASP A 126 15.15 3.91 -16.41
CA ASP A 126 14.16 4.06 -15.36
C ASP A 126 14.40 3.07 -14.23
N PHE A 127 13.96 3.45 -13.04
CA PHE A 127 14.04 2.65 -11.83
C PHE A 127 12.67 2.65 -11.17
N HIS A 128 12.15 1.48 -10.85
CA HIS A 128 10.87 1.29 -10.19
C HIS A 128 11.05 1.21 -8.68
N PHE A 129 10.62 2.24 -7.97
CA PHE A 129 10.64 2.28 -6.52
C PHE A 129 9.27 1.82 -6.02
N LEU A 130 9.18 0.53 -5.64
CA LEU A 130 7.96 -0.12 -5.20
C LEU A 130 7.79 0.13 -3.71
N VAL A 131 6.83 0.97 -3.34
CA VAL A 131 6.65 1.41 -1.96
C VAL A 131 5.28 1.06 -1.42
N SER A 132 5.26 0.54 -0.20
CA SER A 132 4.03 0.26 0.55
C SER A 132 4.28 0.38 2.05
N HIS A 133 3.18 0.43 2.80
CA HIS A 133 3.19 0.35 4.26
C HIS A 133 2.01 -0.55 4.66
N PRO A 134 2.19 -1.88 4.63
CA PRO A 134 1.18 -2.86 4.98
C PRO A 134 0.58 -2.68 6.38
N THR A 135 -0.54 -3.33 6.62
CA THR A 135 -1.19 -3.42 7.92
C THR A 135 -0.24 -4.06 8.93
N PRO A 136 -0.07 -3.53 10.16
CA PRO A 136 0.60 -4.27 11.22
C PRO A 136 -0.15 -5.57 11.54
N PRO A 137 0.52 -6.74 11.66
CA PRO A 137 -0.11 -8.03 11.95
C PRO A 137 -0.45 -8.20 13.44
N VAL A 138 -1.09 -7.21 14.01
CA VAL A 138 -1.46 -7.10 15.44
C VAL A 138 -2.77 -6.30 15.56
N PHE A 139 -3.30 -6.19 16.80
CA PHE A 139 -4.54 -5.47 17.15
C PHE A 139 -5.82 -6.13 16.60
N ASP A 140 -5.82 -7.44 16.43
CA ASP A 140 -6.95 -8.27 16.04
C ASP A 140 -7.11 -9.45 17.00
N ARG A 141 -7.98 -10.38 16.67
CA ARG A 141 -8.30 -11.54 17.50
C ARG A 141 -8.00 -12.83 16.71
N GLU A 142 -8.70 -13.92 17.04
CA GLU A 142 -8.51 -15.24 16.43
C GLU A 142 -8.76 -15.26 14.90
N GLU A 143 -9.53 -14.32 14.39
CA GLU A 143 -9.76 -14.17 12.95
C GLU A 143 -8.50 -13.77 12.17
N ASP A 144 -7.49 -13.22 12.85
CA ASP A 144 -6.18 -12.84 12.30
C ASP A 144 -6.31 -11.96 11.04
N ARG A 145 -7.29 -11.04 11.04
CA ARG A 145 -7.59 -10.22 9.85
C ARG A 145 -6.42 -9.34 9.43
N ASN A 146 -5.66 -8.82 10.40
CA ASN A 146 -4.53 -7.93 10.13
C ASN A 146 -3.30 -8.72 9.67
N GLY A 147 -3.01 -9.88 10.27
CA GLY A 147 -1.93 -10.76 9.82
C GLY A 147 -2.15 -11.29 8.41
N ARG A 148 -3.35 -11.73 8.10
CA ARG A 148 -3.75 -12.19 6.75
C ARG A 148 -3.67 -11.08 5.72
N ARG A 149 -4.08 -9.86 6.09
CA ARG A 149 -3.99 -8.70 5.22
C ARG A 149 -2.53 -8.29 4.99
N ASN A 150 -1.70 -8.24 6.04
CA ASN A 150 -0.27 -7.97 5.94
C ASN A 150 0.40 -8.96 4.97
N HIS A 151 0.15 -10.27 5.16
CA HIS A 151 0.67 -11.30 4.26
C HIS A 151 0.31 -11.01 2.79
N ASP A 152 -0.96 -10.73 2.49
CA ASP A 152 -1.41 -10.51 1.13
C ASP A 152 -0.93 -9.15 0.57
N GLU A 153 -0.79 -8.12 1.41
CA GLU A 153 -0.18 -6.84 1.03
C GLU A 153 1.30 -7.02 0.63
N ILE A 154 2.06 -7.87 1.34
CA ILE A 154 3.45 -8.20 0.98
C ILE A 154 3.50 -9.08 -0.26
N ARG A 155 2.64 -10.12 -0.33
CA ARG A 155 2.52 -11.02 -1.49
C ARG A 155 2.18 -10.26 -2.77
N PHE A 156 1.46 -9.15 -2.68
CA PHE A 156 1.15 -8.29 -3.83
C PHE A 156 2.42 -7.92 -4.61
N TRP A 157 3.50 -7.54 -3.93
CA TRP A 157 4.77 -7.23 -4.59
C TRP A 157 5.41 -8.45 -5.25
N ASN A 158 5.39 -9.61 -4.58
CA ASN A 158 5.89 -10.85 -5.14
C ASN A 158 5.17 -11.24 -6.45
N ASP A 159 3.88 -11.01 -6.50
CA ASP A 159 3.08 -11.27 -7.70
C ASP A 159 3.29 -10.16 -8.75
N TYR A 160 3.38 -8.89 -8.33
CA TYR A 160 3.58 -7.75 -9.20
C TYR A 160 4.90 -7.81 -10.01
N ILE A 161 5.99 -8.20 -9.37
CA ILE A 161 7.30 -8.37 -10.03
C ILE A 161 7.42 -9.63 -10.89
N SER A 162 6.38 -10.49 -10.88
CA SER A 162 6.37 -11.78 -11.57
C SER A 162 5.42 -11.73 -12.77
N PRO A 163 5.90 -11.66 -14.03
CA PRO A 163 5.05 -11.52 -15.20
C PRO A 163 3.97 -12.60 -15.34
N SER A 164 4.27 -13.84 -14.89
CA SER A 164 3.31 -14.94 -14.92
C SER A 164 2.18 -14.83 -13.89
N ARG A 165 2.45 -14.17 -12.75
CA ARG A 165 1.52 -14.03 -11.62
C ARG A 165 0.76 -12.72 -11.59
N SER A 166 1.28 -11.67 -12.22
CA SER A 166 0.74 -10.31 -12.15
C SER A 166 -0.51 -10.05 -13.00
N LYS A 167 -1.00 -11.02 -13.78
CA LYS A 167 -2.11 -10.82 -14.73
C LYS A 167 -3.41 -10.31 -14.10
N TYR A 168 -3.66 -10.63 -12.84
CA TYR A 168 -4.86 -10.20 -12.10
C TYR A 168 -4.72 -8.79 -11.53
N VAL A 169 -3.48 -8.32 -11.33
CA VAL A 169 -3.20 -7.00 -10.76
C VAL A 169 -3.71 -5.90 -11.68
N TYR A 170 -4.36 -4.91 -11.12
CA TYR A 170 -4.78 -3.70 -11.81
C TYR A 170 -4.54 -2.47 -10.92
N ASP A 171 -4.18 -1.36 -11.53
CA ASP A 171 -3.97 -0.09 -10.84
C ASP A 171 -5.26 0.76 -10.76
N ASP A 172 -5.15 1.91 -10.12
CA ASP A 172 -6.27 2.83 -9.91
C ASP A 172 -6.84 3.42 -11.21
N GLN A 173 -6.14 3.27 -12.35
CA GLN A 173 -6.55 3.65 -13.69
C GLN A 173 -7.09 2.45 -14.51
N GLY A 174 -7.07 1.25 -13.95
CA GLY A 174 -7.51 0.02 -14.61
C GLY A 174 -6.46 -0.65 -15.51
N VAL A 175 -5.21 -0.17 -15.52
CA VAL A 175 -4.13 -0.80 -16.27
C VAL A 175 -3.75 -2.12 -15.58
N ARG A 176 -3.72 -3.21 -16.35
CA ARG A 176 -3.45 -4.55 -15.83
C ARG A 176 -2.01 -4.98 -15.98
N GLY A 177 -1.60 -5.95 -15.13
CA GLY A 177 -0.27 -6.55 -15.11
C GLY A 177 0.69 -5.86 -14.16
N GLY A 178 1.87 -6.45 -14.03
CA GLY A 178 2.97 -5.99 -13.18
C GLY A 178 4.15 -5.45 -13.97
N LEU A 179 5.36 -5.59 -13.40
CA LEU A 179 6.60 -5.21 -14.05
C LEU A 179 6.93 -6.11 -15.23
N THR A 180 7.63 -5.54 -16.21
CA THR A 180 8.31 -6.32 -17.26
C THR A 180 9.59 -6.97 -16.71
N GLY A 181 10.01 -8.11 -17.27
CA GLY A 181 11.09 -8.94 -16.72
C GLY A 181 12.45 -8.24 -16.56
N ASP A 182 12.72 -7.19 -17.34
CA ASP A 182 14.01 -6.48 -17.34
C ASP A 182 13.98 -5.16 -16.54
N SER A 183 12.92 -4.91 -15.77
CA SER A 183 12.78 -3.69 -14.99
C SER A 183 13.74 -3.69 -13.79
N LEU A 184 14.47 -2.59 -13.62
CA LEU A 184 15.23 -2.33 -12.38
C LEU A 184 14.26 -1.89 -11.30
N PHE A 185 14.27 -2.56 -10.16
CA PHE A 185 13.37 -2.20 -9.05
C PHE A 185 14.01 -2.40 -7.68
N VAL A 186 13.40 -1.77 -6.67
CA VAL A 186 13.56 -2.10 -5.24
C VAL A 186 12.21 -2.02 -4.57
N ILE A 187 11.97 -2.91 -3.60
CA ILE A 187 10.82 -2.86 -2.71
C ILE A 187 11.28 -2.22 -1.40
N ALA A 188 10.57 -1.20 -0.94
CA ALA A 188 10.87 -0.49 0.29
C ALA A 188 9.62 0.00 1.01
N GLY A 189 9.76 0.23 2.30
CA GLY A 189 8.71 0.75 3.19
C GLY A 189 8.80 0.11 4.57
N ASP A 190 7.89 0.49 5.45
CA ASP A 190 7.64 -0.24 6.68
C ASP A 190 6.70 -1.40 6.38
N LEU A 191 7.25 -2.58 6.16
CA LEU A 191 6.46 -3.76 5.79
C LEU A 191 5.74 -4.39 6.99
N ASN A 192 5.98 -3.93 8.22
CA ASN A 192 5.42 -4.51 9.43
C ASN A 192 5.59 -6.05 9.47
N ALA A 193 6.73 -6.54 9.02
CA ALA A 193 7.06 -7.95 8.96
C ALA A 193 8.49 -8.18 9.45
N ASP A 194 8.67 -9.22 10.26
CA ASP A 194 9.98 -9.69 10.68
C ASP A 194 10.42 -10.80 9.70
N PRO A 195 11.62 -10.74 9.12
CA PRO A 195 12.14 -11.79 8.24
C PRO A 195 12.62 -13.05 9.00
N HIS A 196 12.57 -13.07 10.34
CA HIS A 196 13.05 -14.16 11.21
C HIS A 196 11.92 -14.92 11.87
#